data_59154e918ac4e64d6dfc37f758e86b5b
#
_entry.id   59154e918ac4e64d6dfc37f758e86b5b
#
_cell.length_a   1.000
_cell.length_b   1.000
_cell.length_c   1.000
_cell.angle_alpha   90.00
_cell.angle_beta   90.00
_cell.angle_gamma   90.00
#
_symmetry.space_group_name_H-M   'P 1'
#
loop_
_entity.id
_entity.type
_entity.pdbx_description
1 polymer ?
#
loop_
_entity_poly.entity_id
_entity_poly.type
_entity_poly.pdbx_seq_one_letter_code
_entity_poly.pdbx_strand_id
1 'polypeptide(L)'
;MNSKLVSVITPCYNSGKFIHRLLETILEQDHPCLEMYVIDDGSVDNTKEVVKNYITKFDKRGYTLIYIFQENEGQSVAVNRALKSIKGEYLVWPDSDDFYANSSAISKMVSILDKSDDSVSMVRCLPIYLNEETLTLDHKTPNVIEIYNEYLFEDCLFGKKHFWFVPGDYMVKMSILDKCIRNREIYTEKNAGQNWQLMLPLLYQYRCITIGDYLYNVVIREESHSRGQYKTFEGVCDKLQSYENTLICTLNNMLFLSLDEREKYIYDIRKKYLLERLNVCLKYHRKEDARIIRKRLEKDYQVTLSLTRKLDYLCCLIPGYFLVKQFLSSLKYKYLCCK
;
A
#
# COMPACT_ATOMS: atom_id res chain seq x y z
N MET A 1 -30.94 13.91 4.51
CA MET A 1 -30.02 13.64 3.40
C MET A 1 -29.85 12.14 3.32
N ASN A 2 -29.97 11.52 2.14
CA ASN A 2 -29.66 10.09 2.02
C ASN A 2 -28.16 9.90 2.26
N SER A 3 -27.82 9.02 3.19
CA SER A 3 -26.41 8.69 3.45
C SER A 3 -25.81 8.02 2.21
N LYS A 4 -24.63 8.46 1.80
CA LYS A 4 -23.93 7.90 0.64
C LYS A 4 -23.41 6.48 0.95
N LEU A 5 -23.53 5.59 -0.02
CA LEU A 5 -23.04 4.23 0.10
C LEU A 5 -21.50 4.20 0.07
N VAL A 6 -20.89 3.46 1.01
CA VAL A 6 -19.46 3.17 1.00
C VAL A 6 -19.25 1.71 0.62
N SER A 7 -18.45 1.47 -0.40
CA SER A 7 -17.98 0.14 -0.78
C SER A 7 -16.67 -0.17 -0.05
N VAL A 8 -16.62 -1.38 0.49
CA VAL A 8 -15.40 -1.95 1.11
C VAL A 8 -14.94 -3.11 0.24
N ILE A 9 -13.70 -3.10 -0.26
CA ILE A 9 -13.08 -4.21 -0.99
C ILE A 9 -11.97 -4.79 -0.15
N THR A 10 -12.02 -6.08 0.14
CA THR A 10 -10.97 -6.79 0.85
C THR A 10 -10.55 -8.03 0.07
N PRO A 11 -9.41 -7.99 -0.65
CA PRO A 11 -8.78 -9.19 -1.15
C PRO A 11 -8.21 -9.99 0.04
N CYS A 12 -8.36 -11.30 0.02
CA CYS A 12 -7.84 -12.16 1.09
C CYS A 12 -7.29 -13.47 0.55
N TYR A 13 -6.31 -14.03 1.24
CA TYR A 13 -5.74 -15.34 0.98
C TYR A 13 -5.27 -15.95 2.30
N ASN A 14 -5.82 -17.12 2.68
CA ASN A 14 -5.56 -17.80 3.95
C ASN A 14 -5.70 -16.87 5.16
N SER A 15 -6.84 -16.17 5.23
CA SER A 15 -7.09 -15.12 6.22
C SER A 15 -8.08 -15.55 7.33
N GLY A 16 -8.44 -16.80 7.40
CA GLY A 16 -9.44 -17.32 8.36
C GLY A 16 -9.13 -16.99 9.82
N LYS A 17 -7.83 -16.91 10.16
CA LYS A 17 -7.39 -16.52 11.51
C LYS A 17 -7.59 -15.02 11.81
N PHE A 18 -7.64 -14.15 10.80
CA PHE A 18 -7.52 -12.71 10.99
C PHE A 18 -8.76 -11.92 10.59
N ILE A 19 -9.42 -12.29 9.48
CA ILE A 19 -10.46 -11.50 8.82
C ILE A 19 -11.67 -11.19 9.70
N HIS A 20 -11.93 -11.99 10.74
CA HIS A 20 -13.02 -11.75 11.70
C HIS A 20 -12.91 -10.38 12.37
N ARG A 21 -11.67 -9.89 12.66
CA ARG A 21 -11.45 -8.57 13.28
C ARG A 21 -11.93 -7.43 12.38
N LEU A 22 -11.59 -7.51 11.08
CA LEU A 22 -12.06 -6.53 10.11
C LEU A 22 -13.58 -6.57 9.99
N LEU A 23 -14.17 -7.75 9.85
CA LEU A 23 -15.62 -7.93 9.72
C LEU A 23 -16.38 -7.39 10.94
N GLU A 24 -15.86 -7.59 12.15
CA GLU A 24 -16.44 -7.05 13.39
C GLU A 24 -16.39 -5.53 13.41
N THR A 25 -15.23 -4.93 13.13
CA THR A 25 -15.09 -3.47 13.15
C THR A 25 -15.86 -2.78 12.01
N ILE A 26 -16.12 -3.44 10.88
CA ILE A 26 -17.05 -2.95 9.84
C ILE A 26 -18.50 -2.99 10.36
N LEU A 27 -18.93 -4.06 11.04
CA LEU A 27 -20.27 -4.14 11.64
C LEU A 27 -20.52 -3.07 12.70
N GLU A 28 -19.49 -2.68 13.44
CA GLU A 28 -19.53 -1.66 14.49
C GLU A 28 -19.54 -0.22 13.95
N GLN A 29 -19.31 0.00 12.64
CA GLN A 29 -19.30 1.36 12.09
C GLN A 29 -20.67 2.03 12.28
N ASP A 30 -20.64 3.33 12.63
CA ASP A 30 -21.84 4.16 12.80
C ASP A 30 -22.41 4.68 11.46
N HIS A 31 -21.66 4.54 10.36
CA HIS A 31 -22.11 4.92 9.02
C HIS A 31 -23.23 3.96 8.56
N PRO A 32 -24.42 4.47 8.13
CA PRO A 32 -25.59 3.60 7.95
C PRO A 32 -25.61 2.77 6.67
N CYS A 33 -24.79 3.09 5.66
CA CYS A 33 -24.86 2.48 4.33
C CYS A 33 -23.51 1.91 3.89
N LEU A 34 -23.33 0.58 4.05
CA LEU A 34 -22.11 -0.14 3.68
C LEU A 34 -22.43 -1.38 2.83
N GLU A 35 -21.61 -1.58 1.79
CA GLU A 35 -21.46 -2.87 1.11
C GLU A 35 -20.01 -3.32 1.20
N MET A 36 -19.78 -4.61 1.45
CA MET A 36 -18.44 -5.19 1.55
C MET A 36 -18.30 -6.39 0.61
N TYR A 37 -17.23 -6.35 -0.19
CA TYR A 37 -16.81 -7.43 -1.05
C TYR A 37 -15.54 -8.07 -0.48
N VAL A 38 -15.63 -9.33 -0.07
CA VAL A 38 -14.48 -10.15 0.29
C VAL A 38 -14.15 -11.05 -0.88
N ILE A 39 -12.99 -10.83 -1.49
CA ILE A 39 -12.53 -11.60 -2.64
C ILE A 39 -11.46 -12.57 -2.16
N ASP A 40 -11.83 -13.82 -2.06
CA ASP A 40 -10.94 -14.90 -1.64
C ASP A 40 -10.14 -15.41 -2.83
N ASP A 41 -8.85 -15.13 -2.81
CA ASP A 41 -7.89 -15.44 -3.88
C ASP A 41 -7.30 -16.86 -3.71
N GLY A 42 -8.17 -17.86 -3.57
CA GLY A 42 -7.80 -19.26 -3.55
C GLY A 42 -7.38 -19.80 -2.18
N SER A 43 -8.00 -19.33 -1.07
CA SER A 43 -7.70 -19.85 0.27
C SER A 43 -8.00 -21.35 0.38
N VAL A 44 -7.14 -22.04 1.14
CA VAL A 44 -7.26 -23.45 1.48
C VAL A 44 -7.54 -23.68 2.96
N ASP A 45 -7.58 -22.61 3.76
CA ASP A 45 -7.96 -22.60 5.17
C ASP A 45 -9.48 -22.36 5.35
N ASN A 46 -9.91 -22.06 6.56
CA ASN A 46 -11.31 -21.81 6.90
C ASN A 46 -11.81 -20.38 6.61
N THR A 47 -11.10 -19.60 5.76
CA THR A 47 -11.47 -18.21 5.38
C THR A 47 -12.93 -18.13 4.93
N LYS A 48 -13.35 -19.04 4.03
CA LYS A 48 -14.72 -19.11 3.50
C LYS A 48 -15.79 -19.25 4.58
N GLU A 49 -15.57 -20.18 5.49
CA GLU A 49 -16.51 -20.46 6.60
C GLU A 49 -16.62 -19.27 7.54
N VAL A 50 -15.47 -18.65 7.88
CA VAL A 50 -15.44 -17.46 8.73
C VAL A 50 -16.25 -16.34 8.08
N VAL A 51 -15.99 -15.97 6.82
CA VAL A 51 -16.71 -14.88 6.15
C VAL A 51 -18.20 -15.16 6.05
N LYS A 52 -18.60 -16.38 5.66
CA LYS A 52 -20.02 -16.75 5.51
C LYS A 52 -20.82 -16.63 6.80
N ASN A 53 -20.18 -16.87 7.97
CA ASN A 53 -20.83 -16.73 9.27
C ASN A 53 -21.19 -15.26 9.61
N TYR A 54 -20.62 -14.29 8.88
CA TYR A 54 -20.93 -12.87 9.06
C TYR A 54 -22.06 -12.36 8.14
N ILE A 55 -22.43 -13.05 7.06
CA ILE A 55 -23.44 -12.58 6.10
C ILE A 55 -24.74 -12.21 6.81
N THR A 56 -25.29 -13.09 7.63
CA THR A 56 -26.54 -12.82 8.37
C THR A 56 -26.40 -11.67 9.37
N LYS A 57 -25.21 -11.45 9.94
CA LYS A 57 -24.96 -10.32 10.85
C LYS A 57 -24.97 -9.00 10.08
N PHE A 58 -24.34 -8.96 8.90
CA PHE A 58 -24.36 -7.80 8.00
C PHE A 58 -25.78 -7.47 7.55
N ASP A 59 -26.56 -8.47 7.11
CA ASP A 59 -27.96 -8.30 6.71
C ASP A 59 -28.81 -7.70 7.85
N LYS A 60 -28.66 -8.20 9.08
CA LYS A 60 -29.36 -7.66 10.26
C LYS A 60 -28.98 -6.23 10.59
N ARG A 61 -27.72 -5.82 10.26
CA ARG A 61 -27.22 -4.45 10.44
C ARG A 61 -27.71 -3.52 9.32
N GLY A 62 -28.30 -4.06 8.24
CA GLY A 62 -28.66 -3.33 7.01
C GLY A 62 -27.50 -3.11 6.06
N TYR A 63 -26.43 -3.88 6.20
CA TYR A 63 -25.26 -3.90 5.33
C TYR A 63 -25.30 -5.10 4.39
N THR A 64 -24.55 -5.01 3.30
CA THR A 64 -24.39 -6.13 2.36
C THR A 64 -22.99 -6.71 2.46
N LEU A 65 -22.85 -8.03 2.66
CA LEU A 65 -21.57 -8.74 2.59
C LEU A 65 -21.60 -9.75 1.45
N ILE A 66 -20.69 -9.60 0.51
CA ILE A 66 -20.57 -10.46 -0.68
C ILE A 66 -19.22 -11.17 -0.61
N TYR A 67 -19.27 -12.51 -0.59
CA TYR A 67 -18.09 -13.37 -0.67
C TYR A 67 -17.94 -13.92 -2.09
N ILE A 68 -16.77 -13.71 -2.69
CA ILE A 68 -16.43 -14.22 -4.02
C ILE A 68 -15.13 -15.02 -3.90
N PHE A 69 -15.17 -16.28 -4.36
CA PHE A 69 -13.99 -17.14 -4.47
C PHE A 69 -13.43 -17.08 -5.91
N GLN A 70 -12.12 -17.08 -6.03
CA GLN A 70 -11.40 -17.29 -7.29
C GLN A 70 -10.17 -18.20 -7.06
N GLU A 71 -9.59 -18.72 -8.12
CA GLU A 71 -8.26 -19.34 -8.04
C GLU A 71 -7.20 -18.27 -7.75
N ASN A 72 -6.06 -18.67 -7.17
CA ASN A 72 -5.01 -17.73 -6.78
C ASN A 72 -4.33 -17.09 -8.00
N GLU A 73 -4.82 -15.91 -8.38
CA GLU A 73 -4.35 -15.12 -9.52
C GLU A 73 -3.67 -13.80 -9.08
N GLY A 74 -3.68 -13.53 -7.76
CA GLY A 74 -3.04 -12.36 -7.16
C GLY A 74 -4.01 -11.23 -6.81
N GLN A 75 -3.54 -10.38 -5.93
CA GLN A 75 -4.32 -9.34 -5.26
C GLN A 75 -4.97 -8.35 -6.23
N SER A 76 -4.28 -7.96 -7.31
CA SER A 76 -4.82 -7.02 -8.30
C SER A 76 -5.97 -7.61 -9.11
N VAL A 77 -5.96 -8.91 -9.40
CA VAL A 77 -7.07 -9.62 -10.06
C VAL A 77 -8.30 -9.62 -9.12
N ALA A 78 -8.07 -9.95 -7.85
CA ALA A 78 -9.12 -9.93 -6.84
C ALA A 78 -9.78 -8.53 -6.72
N VAL A 79 -8.97 -7.47 -6.66
CA VAL A 79 -9.48 -6.09 -6.62
C VAL A 79 -10.26 -5.74 -7.88
N ASN A 80 -9.78 -6.06 -9.08
CA ASN A 80 -10.47 -5.81 -10.35
C ASN A 80 -11.87 -6.45 -10.39
N ARG A 81 -12.00 -7.65 -9.82
CA ARG A 81 -13.27 -8.36 -9.77
C ARG A 81 -14.31 -7.62 -8.94
N ALA A 82 -13.90 -7.03 -7.83
CA ALA A 82 -14.77 -6.24 -6.98
C ALA A 82 -15.05 -4.85 -7.56
N LEU A 83 -14.02 -4.14 -8.08
CA LEU A 83 -14.15 -2.78 -8.62
C LEU A 83 -15.26 -2.63 -9.67
N LYS A 84 -15.47 -3.68 -10.48
CA LYS A 84 -16.51 -3.71 -11.53
C LYS A 84 -17.92 -3.87 -10.95
N SER A 85 -18.06 -4.32 -9.72
CA SER A 85 -19.34 -4.69 -9.09
C SER A 85 -19.82 -3.70 -8.04
N ILE A 86 -18.93 -2.93 -7.44
CA ILE A 86 -19.25 -1.98 -6.37
C ILE A 86 -20.10 -0.83 -6.83
N LYS A 87 -21.00 -0.35 -5.94
CA LYS A 87 -22.01 0.68 -6.23
C LYS A 87 -21.85 1.94 -5.37
N GLY A 88 -20.95 1.92 -4.38
CA GLY A 88 -20.74 3.03 -3.47
C GLY A 88 -20.27 4.30 -4.15
N GLU A 89 -20.61 5.43 -3.59
CA GLU A 89 -20.04 6.74 -3.95
C GLU A 89 -18.61 6.91 -3.42
N TYR A 90 -18.28 6.14 -2.39
CA TYR A 90 -16.94 6.08 -1.79
C TYR A 90 -16.42 4.64 -1.77
N LEU A 91 -15.09 4.50 -1.82
CA LEU A 91 -14.39 3.22 -1.73
C LEU A 91 -13.30 3.28 -0.66
N VAL A 92 -13.24 2.23 0.16
CA VAL A 92 -12.09 1.85 1.00
C VAL A 92 -11.67 0.42 0.64
N TRP A 93 -10.36 0.09 0.78
CA TRP A 93 -9.87 -1.26 0.41
C TRP A 93 -8.93 -1.85 1.46
N PRO A 94 -9.41 -2.08 2.69
CA PRO A 94 -8.61 -2.59 3.80
C PRO A 94 -8.03 -3.98 3.53
N ASP A 95 -6.81 -4.23 4.03
CA ASP A 95 -6.22 -5.57 4.07
C ASP A 95 -6.98 -6.45 5.08
N SER A 96 -7.02 -7.77 4.83
CA SER A 96 -7.84 -8.71 5.60
C SER A 96 -7.35 -8.99 7.03
N ASP A 97 -6.13 -8.59 7.36
CA ASP A 97 -5.48 -8.78 8.66
C ASP A 97 -5.47 -7.51 9.53
N ASP A 98 -5.87 -6.36 8.97
CA ASP A 98 -5.98 -5.07 9.63
C ASP A 98 -7.44 -4.74 9.97
N PHE A 99 -7.70 -3.68 10.74
CA PHE A 99 -9.07 -3.34 11.16
C PHE A 99 -9.21 -1.88 11.62
N TYR A 100 -10.45 -1.35 11.61
CA TYR A 100 -10.72 0.03 12.05
C TYR A 100 -10.58 0.17 13.56
N ALA A 101 -10.04 1.31 14.01
CA ALA A 101 -9.74 1.56 15.41
C ALA A 101 -10.98 1.94 16.26
N ASN A 102 -12.04 2.43 15.61
CA ASN A 102 -13.29 2.81 16.29
C ASN A 102 -14.47 2.86 15.30
N SER A 103 -15.67 2.96 15.86
CA SER A 103 -16.93 2.94 15.09
C SER A 103 -17.17 4.17 14.23
N SER A 104 -16.49 5.28 14.45
CA SER A 104 -16.67 6.52 13.68
C SER A 104 -15.65 6.72 12.55
N ALA A 105 -14.81 5.72 12.27
CA ALA A 105 -13.75 5.85 11.29
C ALA A 105 -14.29 6.14 9.87
N ILE A 106 -15.25 5.35 9.41
CA ILE A 106 -15.87 5.51 8.09
C ILE A 106 -16.65 6.83 8.01
N SER A 107 -17.50 7.13 8.99
CA SER A 107 -18.33 8.35 8.98
C SER A 107 -17.50 9.62 9.01
N LYS A 108 -16.38 9.64 9.73
CA LYS A 108 -15.43 10.78 9.70
C LYS A 108 -14.84 10.99 8.31
N MET A 109 -14.36 9.93 7.65
CA MET A 109 -13.82 10.02 6.30
C MET A 109 -14.89 10.48 5.30
N VAL A 110 -16.11 9.93 5.38
CA VAL A 110 -17.26 10.37 4.58
C VAL A 110 -17.55 11.86 4.78
N SER A 111 -17.62 12.31 6.05
CA SER A 111 -17.91 13.70 6.38
C SER A 111 -16.90 14.69 5.78
N ILE A 112 -15.62 14.33 5.70
CA ILE A 112 -14.60 15.16 5.05
C ILE A 112 -14.81 15.22 3.55
N LEU A 113 -15.03 14.06 2.90
CA LEU A 113 -15.24 14.01 1.44
C LEU A 113 -16.54 14.67 1.01
N ASP A 114 -17.60 14.59 1.81
CA ASP A 114 -18.89 15.26 1.54
C ASP A 114 -18.78 16.78 1.57
N LYS A 115 -17.91 17.32 2.44
CA LYS A 115 -17.68 18.75 2.57
C LYS A 115 -16.61 19.28 1.62
N SER A 116 -15.85 18.41 0.98
CA SER A 116 -14.78 18.81 0.08
C SER A 116 -15.29 19.07 -1.34
N ASP A 117 -14.61 19.99 -2.01
CA ASP A 117 -14.86 20.28 -3.43
C ASP A 117 -14.36 19.16 -4.36
N ASP A 118 -14.56 19.34 -5.68
CA ASP A 118 -14.17 18.35 -6.68
C ASP A 118 -12.65 18.25 -6.93
N SER A 119 -11.86 19.12 -6.33
CA SER A 119 -10.39 19.02 -6.38
C SER A 119 -9.83 18.00 -5.39
N VAL A 120 -10.64 17.49 -4.46
CA VAL A 120 -10.26 16.47 -3.49
C VAL A 120 -10.73 15.11 -3.95
N SER A 121 -9.79 14.20 -4.25
CA SER A 121 -10.09 12.83 -4.68
C SER A 121 -10.22 11.85 -3.53
N MET A 122 -9.46 12.08 -2.46
CA MET A 122 -9.38 11.14 -1.34
C MET A 122 -9.11 11.83 -0.01
N VAL A 123 -9.39 11.10 1.03
CA VAL A 123 -9.00 11.39 2.40
C VAL A 123 -8.19 10.22 2.95
N ARG A 124 -7.26 10.50 3.86
CA ARG A 124 -6.55 9.47 4.64
C ARG A 124 -6.53 9.81 6.13
N CYS A 125 -6.42 8.78 6.97
CA CYS A 125 -6.23 8.92 8.41
C CYS A 125 -4.87 8.39 8.84
N LEU A 126 -4.56 8.46 10.13
CA LEU A 126 -3.29 7.99 10.69
C LEU A 126 -3.41 6.53 11.13
N PRO A 127 -2.46 5.63 10.72
CA PRO A 127 -2.41 4.27 11.21
C PRO A 127 -1.75 4.16 12.58
N ILE A 128 -2.25 3.18 13.35
CA ILE A 128 -1.64 2.64 14.56
C ILE A 128 -1.08 1.26 14.21
N TYR A 129 0.13 0.96 14.67
CA TYR A 129 0.75 -0.33 14.45
C TYR A 129 0.71 -1.16 15.73
N LEU A 130 0.15 -2.37 15.62
CA LEU A 130 -0.06 -3.29 16.73
C LEU A 130 0.78 -4.55 16.57
N ASN A 131 1.25 -5.10 17.68
CA ASN A 131 1.89 -6.42 17.71
C ASN A 131 0.86 -7.52 17.39
N GLU A 132 1.21 -8.51 16.57
CA GLU A 132 0.27 -9.58 16.14
C GLU A 132 -0.26 -10.42 17.30
N GLU A 133 0.62 -10.80 18.24
CA GLU A 133 0.27 -11.76 19.30
C GLU A 133 -0.58 -11.13 20.41
N THR A 134 -0.23 -9.91 20.79
CA THR A 134 -0.82 -9.25 21.96
C THR A 134 -1.83 -8.17 21.61
N LEU A 135 -1.86 -7.72 20.34
CA LEU A 135 -2.60 -6.55 19.85
C LEU A 135 -2.33 -5.27 20.66
N THR A 136 -1.19 -5.23 21.35
CA THR A 136 -0.74 -4.02 22.04
C THR A 136 -0.05 -3.06 21.08
N LEU A 137 -0.03 -1.79 21.44
CA LEU A 137 0.63 -0.75 20.67
C LEU A 137 2.12 -1.06 20.48
N ASP A 138 2.57 -1.12 19.22
CA ASP A 138 3.97 -1.12 18.85
C ASP A 138 4.45 0.32 18.62
N HIS A 139 3.87 1.00 17.63
CA HIS A 139 4.12 2.41 17.37
C HIS A 139 2.93 3.09 16.65
N LYS A 140 3.01 4.40 16.50
CA LYS A 140 2.05 5.22 15.73
C LYS A 140 2.78 5.98 14.64
N THR A 141 2.09 6.23 13.53
CA THR A 141 2.58 7.20 12.54
C THR A 141 2.76 8.57 13.21
N PRO A 142 3.93 9.21 13.10
CA PRO A 142 4.14 10.53 13.68
C PRO A 142 3.17 11.56 13.10
N ASN A 143 2.48 12.30 13.98
CA ASN A 143 1.62 13.42 13.58
C ASN A 143 2.48 14.70 13.51
N VAL A 144 3.08 14.95 12.34
CA VAL A 144 3.97 16.08 12.06
C VAL A 144 3.40 16.91 10.91
N ILE A 145 3.84 18.17 10.78
CA ILE A 145 3.25 19.13 9.83
C ILE A 145 3.34 18.64 8.37
N GLU A 146 4.39 17.92 8.00
CA GLU A 146 4.65 17.43 6.65
C GLU A 146 3.62 16.43 6.15
N ILE A 147 2.91 15.71 7.06
CA ILE A 147 1.87 14.76 6.65
C ILE A 147 0.61 15.45 6.12
N TYR A 148 0.42 16.74 6.42
CA TYR A 148 -0.73 17.52 5.97
C TYR A 148 -0.54 18.14 4.58
N ASN A 149 0.58 17.83 3.88
CA ASN A 149 0.67 18.11 2.45
C ASN A 149 -0.45 17.37 1.71
N GLU A 150 -1.22 18.10 0.92
CA GLU A 150 -2.36 17.54 0.18
C GLU A 150 -1.98 17.05 -1.23
N TYR A 151 -0.81 17.48 -1.75
CA TYR A 151 -0.30 17.11 -3.07
C TYR A 151 0.71 15.97 -2.92
N LEU A 152 0.23 14.74 -2.99
CA LEU A 152 0.99 13.54 -2.59
C LEU A 152 1.46 12.66 -3.75
N PHE A 153 1.28 13.09 -5.01
CA PHE A 153 1.62 12.25 -6.16
C PHE A 153 3.08 11.76 -6.14
N GLU A 154 4.04 12.69 -6.04
CA GLU A 154 5.47 12.31 -5.99
C GLU A 154 5.83 11.57 -4.70
N ASP A 155 5.17 11.87 -3.58
CA ASP A 155 5.40 11.19 -2.32
C ASP A 155 4.95 9.73 -2.42
N CYS A 156 3.83 9.47 -3.08
CA CYS A 156 3.34 8.14 -3.41
C CYS A 156 4.27 7.43 -4.42
N LEU A 157 4.61 8.10 -5.52
CA LEU A 157 5.40 7.52 -6.61
C LEU A 157 6.79 7.07 -6.15
N PHE A 158 7.43 7.88 -5.32
CA PHE A 158 8.80 7.63 -4.86
C PHE A 158 8.89 7.03 -3.47
N GLY A 159 7.76 6.83 -2.76
CA GLY A 159 7.73 6.31 -1.39
C GLY A 159 8.49 7.22 -0.44
N LYS A 160 8.17 8.53 -0.41
CA LYS A 160 8.84 9.48 0.47
C LYS A 160 8.47 9.24 1.94
N LYS A 161 9.31 9.72 2.87
CA LYS A 161 9.29 9.42 4.30
C LYS A 161 7.92 9.56 4.97
N HIS A 162 7.12 10.55 4.59
CA HIS A 162 5.82 10.82 5.21
C HIS A 162 4.63 10.31 4.39
N PHE A 163 4.88 9.39 3.46
CA PHE A 163 3.85 8.67 2.74
C PHE A 163 3.81 7.21 3.19
N TRP A 164 2.62 6.70 3.47
CA TRP A 164 2.41 5.30 3.88
C TRP A 164 1.42 4.61 2.94
N PHE A 165 1.64 3.30 2.73
CA PHE A 165 0.85 2.44 1.86
C PHE A 165 0.00 1.48 2.70
N VAL A 166 -0.91 2.02 3.49
CA VAL A 166 -1.86 1.27 4.31
C VAL A 166 -3.25 1.44 3.70
N PRO A 167 -3.76 0.45 2.95
CA PRO A 167 -4.94 0.66 2.10
C PRO A 167 -6.20 1.02 2.87
N GLY A 168 -6.40 0.48 4.09
CA GLY A 168 -7.57 0.79 4.90
C GLY A 168 -7.63 2.22 5.48
N ASP A 169 -6.51 2.95 5.43
CA ASP A 169 -6.45 4.35 5.86
C ASP A 169 -7.06 5.33 4.85
N TYR A 170 -7.25 4.89 3.61
CA TYR A 170 -7.67 5.75 2.51
C TYR A 170 -9.13 5.52 2.13
N MET A 171 -9.86 6.61 1.91
CA MET A 171 -11.17 6.60 1.26
C MET A 171 -11.12 7.49 0.03
N VAL A 172 -11.65 7.00 -1.10
CA VAL A 172 -11.65 7.71 -2.38
C VAL A 172 -13.06 8.00 -2.87
N LYS A 173 -13.23 9.11 -3.62
CA LYS A 173 -14.46 9.42 -4.37
C LYS A 173 -14.52 8.58 -5.63
N MET A 174 -15.55 7.74 -5.78
CA MET A 174 -15.74 6.92 -6.97
C MET A 174 -15.95 7.75 -8.24
N SER A 175 -16.58 8.92 -8.12
CA SER A 175 -16.76 9.86 -9.25
C SER A 175 -15.43 10.34 -9.85
N ILE A 176 -14.35 10.40 -9.06
CA ILE A 176 -13.01 10.75 -9.52
C ILE A 176 -12.27 9.50 -9.99
N LEU A 177 -12.40 8.37 -9.24
CA LEU A 177 -11.82 7.11 -9.66
C LEU A 177 -12.27 6.71 -11.07
N ASP A 178 -13.56 6.85 -11.38
CA ASP A 178 -14.14 6.54 -12.69
C ASP A 178 -13.59 7.42 -13.83
N LYS A 179 -13.15 8.64 -13.52
CA LYS A 179 -12.47 9.53 -14.49
C LYS A 179 -11.00 9.12 -14.70
N CYS A 180 -10.33 8.63 -13.64
CA CYS A 180 -8.89 8.38 -13.63
C CYS A 180 -8.51 6.95 -14.01
N ILE A 181 -9.36 5.97 -13.68
CA ILE A 181 -9.11 4.54 -13.91
C ILE A 181 -10.14 4.00 -14.88
N ARG A 182 -9.71 3.89 -16.15
CA ARG A 182 -10.59 3.46 -17.25
C ARG A 182 -11.19 2.07 -16.96
N ASN A 183 -12.51 1.95 -17.15
CA ASN A 183 -13.26 0.70 -16.95
C ASN A 183 -13.11 0.10 -15.54
N ARG A 184 -12.65 0.88 -14.56
CA ARG A 184 -12.31 0.39 -13.20
C ARG A 184 -11.36 -0.80 -13.25
N GLU A 185 -10.34 -0.72 -14.08
CA GLU A 185 -9.41 -1.83 -14.32
C GLU A 185 -7.96 -1.41 -14.06
N ILE A 186 -7.30 -2.14 -13.17
CA ILE A 186 -5.89 -1.98 -12.83
C ILE A 186 -5.07 -3.14 -13.44
N TYR A 187 -3.78 -2.91 -13.62
CA TYR A 187 -2.83 -3.89 -14.14
C TYR A 187 -2.75 -5.15 -13.27
N THR A 188 -2.77 -6.32 -13.90
CA THR A 188 -2.75 -7.63 -13.26
C THR A 188 -1.47 -8.38 -13.60
N GLU A 189 -0.61 -8.54 -12.62
CA GLU A 189 0.48 -9.50 -12.57
C GLU A 189 0.41 -10.14 -11.18
N LYS A 190 0.80 -11.39 -11.04
CA LYS A 190 0.63 -12.14 -9.77
C LYS A 190 1.14 -11.38 -8.54
N ASN A 191 2.21 -10.61 -8.68
CA ASN A 191 2.81 -9.83 -7.60
C ASN A 191 2.54 -8.31 -7.71
N ALA A 192 1.67 -7.87 -8.64
CA ALA A 192 1.31 -6.46 -8.75
C ALA A 192 0.44 -6.04 -7.57
N GLY A 193 0.90 -5.02 -6.84
CA GLY A 193 0.13 -4.44 -5.74
C GLY A 193 -0.95 -3.47 -6.25
N GLN A 194 -2.11 -3.45 -5.61
CA GLN A 194 -3.22 -2.56 -5.97
C GLN A 194 -3.01 -1.11 -5.53
N ASN A 195 -2.22 -0.86 -4.46
CA ASN A 195 -2.16 0.46 -3.81
C ASN A 195 -1.70 1.58 -4.75
N TRP A 196 -0.54 1.43 -5.40
CA TRP A 196 -0.08 2.45 -6.37
C TRP A 196 -1.09 2.68 -7.48
N GLN A 197 -1.72 1.63 -7.96
CA GLN A 197 -2.63 1.65 -9.08
C GLN A 197 -3.95 2.37 -8.77
N LEU A 198 -4.40 2.29 -7.51
CA LEU A 198 -5.58 3.00 -7.03
C LEU A 198 -5.26 4.43 -6.57
N MET A 199 -4.03 4.68 -6.06
CA MET A 199 -3.66 5.98 -5.49
C MET A 199 -3.09 6.95 -6.53
N LEU A 200 -2.10 6.53 -7.34
CA LEU A 200 -1.36 7.43 -8.23
C LEU A 200 -2.26 8.18 -9.22
N PRO A 201 -3.21 7.53 -9.94
CA PRO A 201 -4.07 8.24 -10.88
C PRO A 201 -4.90 9.34 -10.22
N LEU A 202 -5.32 9.11 -8.97
CA LEU A 202 -6.13 10.06 -8.22
C LEU A 202 -5.30 11.18 -7.58
N LEU A 203 -4.03 10.91 -7.24
CA LEU A 203 -3.15 11.89 -6.61
C LEU A 203 -2.47 12.84 -7.59
N TYR A 204 -2.44 12.51 -8.88
CA TYR A 204 -1.72 13.32 -9.87
C TYR A 204 -2.32 14.72 -10.04
N GLN A 205 -3.66 14.80 -10.16
CA GLN A 205 -4.36 16.08 -10.41
C GLN A 205 -5.23 16.53 -9.22
N TYR A 206 -5.38 15.68 -8.20
CA TYR A 206 -6.28 15.92 -7.10
C TYR A 206 -5.55 15.90 -5.76
N ARG A 207 -6.20 16.51 -4.78
CA ARG A 207 -5.69 16.61 -3.41
C ARG A 207 -6.14 15.40 -2.58
N CYS A 208 -5.32 15.05 -1.57
CA CYS A 208 -5.64 14.10 -0.51
C CYS A 208 -5.64 14.81 0.84
N ILE A 209 -6.76 14.86 1.52
CA ILE A 209 -6.85 15.47 2.86
C ILE A 209 -6.38 14.45 3.91
N THR A 210 -5.51 14.87 4.84
CA THR A 210 -5.09 14.04 5.97
C THR A 210 -5.90 14.39 7.21
N ILE A 211 -6.60 13.41 7.80
CA ILE A 211 -7.24 13.51 9.12
C ILE A 211 -6.18 13.20 10.18
N GLY A 212 -6.00 14.07 11.18
CA GLY A 212 -5.05 13.87 12.27
C GLY A 212 -5.43 12.79 13.29
N ASP A 213 -6.58 12.14 13.10
CA ASP A 213 -7.08 11.08 13.98
C ASP A 213 -6.48 9.72 13.58
N TYR A 214 -6.21 8.91 14.59
CA TYR A 214 -5.79 7.51 14.44
C TYR A 214 -7.04 6.62 14.31
N LEU A 215 -7.40 6.24 13.08
CA LEU A 215 -8.65 5.54 12.78
C LEU A 215 -8.46 4.11 12.29
N TYR A 216 -7.23 3.66 12.09
CA TYR A 216 -6.96 2.34 11.54
C TYR A 216 -5.81 1.63 12.26
N ASN A 217 -5.98 0.35 12.52
CA ASN A 217 -5.02 -0.53 13.18
C ASN A 217 -4.37 -1.44 12.15
N VAL A 218 -3.05 -1.38 12.05
CA VAL A 218 -2.21 -2.25 11.22
C VAL A 218 -1.56 -3.30 12.10
N VAL A 219 -1.76 -4.56 11.79
CA VAL A 219 -1.18 -5.67 12.55
C VAL A 219 0.19 -6.04 11.97
N ILE A 220 1.24 -5.88 12.77
CA ILE A 220 2.60 -6.23 12.37
C ILE A 220 2.80 -7.73 12.50
N ARG A 221 2.89 -8.45 11.38
CA ARG A 221 3.16 -9.88 11.32
C ARG A 221 4.55 -10.17 10.78
N GLU A 222 5.24 -11.17 11.36
CA GLU A 222 6.55 -11.60 10.86
C GLU A 222 6.46 -12.21 9.45
N GLU A 223 5.39 -12.94 9.16
CA GLU A 223 5.15 -13.64 7.90
C GLU A 223 4.21 -12.89 6.94
N SER A 224 4.18 -11.55 7.02
CA SER A 224 3.37 -10.76 6.08
C SER A 224 3.97 -10.78 4.66
N HIS A 225 3.11 -10.62 3.64
CA HIS A 225 3.49 -10.55 2.22
C HIS A 225 4.60 -9.52 1.95
N SER A 226 4.63 -8.44 2.70
CA SER A 226 5.61 -7.37 2.54
C SER A 226 6.94 -7.63 3.27
N ARG A 227 6.97 -8.47 4.31
CA ARG A 227 8.12 -8.61 5.23
C ARG A 227 8.79 -9.99 5.20
N GLY A 228 8.04 -11.08 5.09
CA GLY A 228 8.55 -12.45 5.28
C GLY A 228 8.90 -13.21 3.99
N GLN A 229 8.27 -12.88 2.89
CA GLN A 229 8.27 -13.70 1.68
C GLN A 229 9.58 -13.67 0.88
N TYR A 230 10.40 -12.62 1.01
CA TYR A 230 11.56 -12.40 0.16
C TYR A 230 12.86 -12.43 0.97
N LYS A 231 13.33 -13.65 1.30
CA LYS A 231 14.55 -13.86 2.09
C LYS A 231 15.81 -14.12 1.24
N THR A 232 15.63 -14.49 -0.05
CA THR A 232 16.73 -14.77 -0.98
C THR A 232 17.08 -13.56 -1.84
N PHE A 233 18.29 -13.55 -2.40
CA PHE A 233 18.71 -12.50 -3.34
C PHE A 233 17.77 -12.42 -4.55
N GLU A 234 17.47 -13.55 -5.15
CA GLU A 234 16.59 -13.68 -6.32
C GLU A 234 15.19 -13.17 -5.98
N GLY A 235 14.60 -13.63 -4.87
CA GLY A 235 13.26 -13.21 -4.45
C GLY A 235 13.16 -11.69 -4.21
N VAL A 236 14.20 -11.07 -3.60
CA VAL A 236 14.23 -9.61 -3.45
C VAL A 236 14.34 -8.89 -4.79
N CYS A 237 15.15 -9.41 -5.73
CA CYS A 237 15.26 -8.85 -7.07
C CYS A 237 13.95 -8.94 -7.85
N ASP A 238 13.26 -10.08 -7.78
CA ASP A 238 11.94 -10.30 -8.40
C ASP A 238 10.89 -9.34 -7.84
N LYS A 239 10.88 -9.13 -6.52
CA LYS A 239 10.03 -8.13 -5.87
C LYS A 239 10.28 -6.73 -6.40
N LEU A 240 11.55 -6.30 -6.48
CA LEU A 240 11.90 -4.99 -7.00
C LEU A 240 11.49 -4.84 -8.48
N GLN A 241 11.62 -5.92 -9.27
CA GLN A 241 11.18 -5.93 -10.67
C GLN A 241 9.66 -5.78 -10.77
N SER A 242 8.90 -6.53 -9.96
CA SER A 242 7.44 -6.43 -9.94
C SER A 242 6.96 -5.03 -9.53
N TYR A 243 7.59 -4.41 -8.54
CA TYR A 243 7.27 -3.04 -8.13
C TYR A 243 7.55 -2.02 -9.23
N GLU A 244 8.72 -2.12 -9.90
CA GLU A 244 9.06 -1.28 -11.04
C GLU A 244 8.05 -1.44 -12.17
N ASN A 245 7.71 -2.67 -12.54
CA ASN A 245 6.72 -2.98 -13.57
C ASN A 245 5.35 -2.40 -13.23
N THR A 246 4.88 -2.60 -11.99
CA THR A 246 3.58 -2.08 -11.53
C THR A 246 3.52 -0.55 -11.68
N LEU A 247 4.56 0.17 -11.25
CA LEU A 247 4.62 1.62 -11.37
C LEU A 247 4.65 2.09 -12.82
N ILE A 248 5.47 1.45 -13.68
CA ILE A 248 5.56 1.79 -15.10
C ILE A 248 4.22 1.52 -15.80
N CYS A 249 3.59 0.38 -15.54
CA CYS A 249 2.27 0.05 -16.11
C CYS A 249 1.20 1.04 -15.62
N THR A 250 1.22 1.43 -14.33
CA THR A 250 0.33 2.44 -13.80
C THR A 250 0.49 3.78 -14.52
N LEU A 251 1.73 4.29 -14.67
CA LEU A 251 2.01 5.54 -15.38
C LEU A 251 1.58 5.47 -16.85
N ASN A 252 1.76 4.33 -17.52
CA ASN A 252 1.33 4.14 -18.90
C ASN A 252 -0.19 4.15 -19.07
N ASN A 253 -0.93 3.68 -18.06
CA ASN A 253 -2.39 3.70 -18.05
C ASN A 253 -2.98 5.07 -17.67
N MET A 254 -2.18 5.99 -17.12
CA MET A 254 -2.58 7.37 -16.83
C MET A 254 -2.54 8.22 -18.11
N LEU A 255 -3.58 8.09 -18.95
CA LEU A 255 -3.65 8.70 -20.29
C LEU A 255 -3.66 10.24 -20.26
N PHE A 256 -3.97 10.84 -19.12
CA PHE A 256 -3.94 12.27 -18.88
C PHE A 256 -2.55 12.84 -18.55
N LEU A 257 -1.52 11.98 -18.35
CA LEU A 257 -0.12 12.40 -18.31
C LEU A 257 0.36 12.75 -19.72
N SER A 258 1.06 13.87 -19.87
CA SER A 258 1.79 14.16 -21.10
C SER A 258 2.89 13.12 -21.36
N LEU A 259 3.26 12.94 -22.61
CA LEU A 259 4.35 11.99 -22.97
C LEU A 259 5.65 12.35 -22.26
N ASP A 260 6.02 13.61 -22.23
CA ASP A 260 7.28 14.09 -21.61
C ASP A 260 7.30 13.84 -20.10
N GLU A 261 6.20 14.11 -19.40
CA GLU A 261 6.09 13.84 -17.96
C GLU A 261 6.14 12.35 -17.66
N ARG A 262 5.45 11.55 -18.47
CA ARG A 262 5.46 10.09 -18.35
C ARG A 262 6.86 9.52 -18.52
N GLU A 263 7.56 9.92 -19.58
CA GLU A 263 8.93 9.48 -19.84
C GLU A 263 9.89 9.91 -18.72
N LYS A 264 9.76 11.13 -18.23
CA LYS A 264 10.53 11.63 -17.08
C LYS A 264 10.30 10.77 -15.84
N TYR A 265 9.03 10.50 -15.46
CA TYR A 265 8.74 9.69 -14.28
C TYR A 265 9.20 8.24 -14.46
N ILE A 266 9.04 7.64 -15.64
CA ILE A 266 9.54 6.29 -15.94
C ILE A 266 11.08 6.26 -15.83
N TYR A 267 11.77 7.27 -16.34
CA TYR A 267 13.23 7.40 -16.20
C TYR A 267 13.65 7.44 -14.73
N ASP A 268 13.00 8.28 -13.92
CA ASP A 268 13.29 8.40 -12.49
C ASP A 268 12.97 7.11 -11.69
N ILE A 269 11.88 6.41 -12.03
CA ILE A 269 11.53 5.10 -11.46
C ILE A 269 12.61 4.06 -11.78
N ARG A 270 12.98 3.92 -13.04
CA ARG A 270 14.04 2.98 -13.45
C ARG A 270 15.36 3.26 -12.75
N LYS A 271 15.73 4.53 -12.63
CA LYS A 271 16.91 4.98 -11.88
C LYS A 271 16.82 4.58 -10.41
N LYS A 272 15.67 4.83 -9.75
CA LYS A 272 15.41 4.44 -8.35
C LYS A 272 15.60 2.94 -8.16
N TYR A 273 14.90 2.13 -8.95
CA TYR A 273 14.96 0.68 -8.79
C TYR A 273 16.32 0.07 -9.16
N LEU A 274 17.05 0.68 -10.06
CA LEU A 274 18.44 0.31 -10.34
C LEU A 274 19.35 0.60 -9.15
N LEU A 275 19.16 1.72 -8.44
CA LEU A 275 19.85 2.03 -7.19
C LEU A 275 19.48 1.05 -6.06
N GLU A 276 18.20 0.66 -5.95
CA GLU A 276 17.76 -0.35 -4.96
C GLU A 276 18.39 -1.72 -5.26
N ARG A 277 18.41 -2.17 -6.53
CA ARG A 277 19.10 -3.42 -6.91
C ARG A 277 20.59 -3.36 -6.61
N LEU A 278 21.26 -2.21 -6.81
CA LEU A 278 22.65 -2.04 -6.40
C LEU A 278 22.81 -2.30 -4.90
N ASN A 279 21.96 -1.70 -4.06
CA ASN A 279 22.00 -1.90 -2.61
C ASN A 279 21.80 -3.39 -2.24
N VAL A 280 20.87 -4.08 -2.94
CA VAL A 280 20.63 -5.52 -2.75
C VAL A 280 21.85 -6.34 -3.14
N CYS A 281 22.47 -6.08 -4.30
CA CYS A 281 23.70 -6.76 -4.71
C CYS A 281 24.81 -6.60 -3.70
N LEU A 282 24.99 -5.40 -3.15
CA LEU A 282 26.00 -5.13 -2.11
C LEU A 282 25.70 -5.90 -0.83
N LYS A 283 24.44 -5.90 -0.37
CA LYS A 283 23.99 -6.60 0.84
C LYS A 283 24.21 -8.12 0.75
N TYR A 284 23.99 -8.71 -0.43
CA TYR A 284 24.15 -10.15 -0.69
C TYR A 284 25.55 -10.51 -1.26
N HIS A 285 26.52 -9.60 -1.18
CA HIS A 285 27.91 -9.81 -1.63
C HIS A 285 28.05 -10.17 -3.12
N ARG A 286 27.12 -9.75 -3.98
CA ARG A 286 27.08 -10.02 -5.44
C ARG A 286 27.89 -8.94 -6.18
N LYS A 287 29.21 -8.98 -6.07
CA LYS A 287 30.10 -7.91 -6.57
C LYS A 287 30.04 -7.71 -8.09
N GLU A 288 29.96 -8.78 -8.87
CA GLU A 288 29.89 -8.68 -10.32
C GLU A 288 28.57 -8.06 -10.78
N ASP A 289 27.42 -8.47 -10.19
CA ASP A 289 26.12 -7.88 -10.49
C ASP A 289 26.13 -6.37 -10.10
N ALA A 290 26.69 -6.04 -8.94
CA ALA A 290 26.86 -4.66 -8.51
C ALA A 290 27.72 -3.84 -9.47
N ARG A 291 28.78 -4.43 -10.06
CA ARG A 291 29.64 -3.80 -11.06
C ARG A 291 28.88 -3.47 -12.35
N ILE A 292 28.05 -4.42 -12.82
CA ILE A 292 27.22 -4.24 -14.02
C ILE A 292 26.22 -3.11 -13.80
N ILE A 293 25.50 -3.15 -12.67
CA ILE A 293 24.50 -2.13 -12.32
C ILE A 293 25.14 -0.75 -12.17
N ARG A 294 26.30 -0.66 -11.51
CA ARG A 294 27.05 0.60 -11.35
C ARG A 294 27.39 1.23 -12.70
N LYS A 295 27.95 0.43 -13.63
CA LYS A 295 28.29 0.93 -14.98
C LYS A 295 27.06 1.44 -15.70
N ARG A 296 25.92 0.76 -15.57
CA ARG A 296 24.65 1.20 -16.17
C ARG A 296 24.16 2.51 -15.55
N LEU A 297 24.24 2.67 -14.23
CA LEU A 297 23.90 3.91 -13.53
C LEU A 297 24.78 5.09 -13.98
N GLU A 298 26.08 4.86 -14.13
CA GLU A 298 27.02 5.88 -14.60
C GLU A 298 26.75 6.28 -16.06
N LYS A 299 26.54 5.28 -16.95
CA LYS A 299 26.35 5.49 -18.39
C LYS A 299 24.99 6.08 -18.76
N ASP A 300 23.90 5.45 -18.27
CA ASP A 300 22.55 5.73 -18.75
C ASP A 300 21.85 6.81 -17.89
N TYR A 301 22.28 6.98 -16.64
CA TYR A 301 21.64 7.88 -15.68
C TYR A 301 22.58 8.96 -15.12
N GLN A 302 23.84 8.99 -15.55
CA GLN A 302 24.87 9.95 -15.10
C GLN A 302 25.00 10.01 -13.57
N VAL A 303 24.76 8.88 -12.89
CA VAL A 303 24.79 8.79 -11.42
C VAL A 303 26.22 8.58 -10.95
N THR A 304 26.75 9.54 -10.20
CA THR A 304 27.99 9.34 -9.41
C THR A 304 27.62 8.81 -8.04
N LEU A 305 28.14 7.62 -7.67
CA LEU A 305 27.88 7.04 -6.36
C LEU A 305 28.41 7.93 -5.24
N SER A 306 27.63 8.11 -4.17
CA SER A 306 28.07 8.77 -2.95
C SER A 306 29.28 8.04 -2.32
N LEU A 307 30.06 8.75 -1.50
CA LEU A 307 31.19 8.16 -0.80
C LEU A 307 30.82 6.91 -0.01
N THR A 308 29.68 6.95 0.68
CA THR A 308 29.17 5.79 1.44
C THR A 308 28.93 4.58 0.54
N ARG A 309 28.27 4.74 -0.63
CA ARG A 309 28.04 3.64 -1.58
C ARG A 309 29.34 3.13 -2.21
N LYS A 310 30.30 4.02 -2.44
CA LYS A 310 31.65 3.60 -2.90
C LYS A 310 32.35 2.73 -1.86
N LEU A 311 32.29 3.09 -0.58
CA LEU A 311 32.80 2.27 0.53
C LEU A 311 32.06 0.94 0.62
N ASP A 312 30.72 0.93 0.55
CA ASP A 312 29.92 -0.31 0.54
C ASP A 312 30.34 -1.24 -0.61
N TYR A 313 30.57 -0.69 -1.80
CA TYR A 313 31.03 -1.45 -2.97
C TYR A 313 32.44 -2.04 -2.74
N LEU A 314 33.36 -1.30 -2.13
CA LEU A 314 34.71 -1.78 -1.82
C LEU A 314 34.70 -2.84 -0.72
N CYS A 315 33.87 -2.67 0.28
CA CYS A 315 33.82 -3.50 1.49
C CYS A 315 32.78 -4.64 1.43
N CYS A 316 32.00 -4.79 0.35
CA CYS A 316 30.95 -5.77 0.26
C CYS A 316 31.40 -7.23 0.39
N LEU A 317 32.67 -7.52 0.16
CA LEU A 317 33.25 -8.87 0.35
C LEU A 317 33.83 -9.10 1.76
N ILE A 318 33.84 -8.10 2.64
CA ILE A 318 34.32 -8.24 4.01
C ILE A 318 33.23 -8.89 4.85
N PRO A 319 33.44 -10.10 5.42
CA PRO A 319 32.46 -10.75 6.26
C PRO A 319 32.04 -9.85 7.43
N GLY A 320 30.71 -9.76 7.68
CA GLY A 320 30.17 -8.96 8.78
C GLY A 320 30.12 -7.44 8.55
N TYR A 321 30.68 -6.91 7.48
CA TYR A 321 30.69 -5.46 7.21
C TYR A 321 29.29 -4.82 7.30
N PHE A 322 28.30 -5.40 6.64
CA PHE A 322 26.92 -4.87 6.65
C PHE A 322 26.24 -5.03 8.01
N LEU A 323 26.57 -6.06 8.78
CA LEU A 323 26.06 -6.24 10.16
C LEU A 323 26.60 -5.15 11.08
N VAL A 324 27.90 -4.86 11.01
CA VAL A 324 28.54 -3.78 11.77
C VAL A 324 27.97 -2.42 11.36
N LYS A 325 27.80 -2.18 10.05
CA LYS A 325 27.20 -0.95 9.54
C LYS A 325 25.77 -0.75 10.02
N GLN A 326 24.94 -1.80 10.02
CA GLN A 326 23.57 -1.77 10.50
C GLN A 326 23.52 -1.51 12.01
N PHE A 327 24.39 -2.14 12.79
CA PHE A 327 24.54 -1.90 14.22
C PHE A 327 24.91 -0.44 14.52
N LEU A 328 25.90 0.12 13.83
CA LEU A 328 26.31 1.51 14.00
C LEU A 328 25.21 2.49 13.60
N SER A 329 24.43 2.19 12.57
CA SER A 329 23.28 3.03 12.18
C SER A 329 22.16 2.98 13.22
N SER A 330 21.89 1.84 13.84
CA SER A 330 20.89 1.70 14.91
C SER A 330 21.29 2.46 16.18
N LEU A 331 22.57 2.47 16.52
CA LEU A 331 23.10 3.27 17.64
C LEU A 331 22.94 4.77 17.36
N LYS A 332 23.21 5.21 16.14
CA LYS A 332 23.03 6.62 15.74
C LYS A 332 21.57 7.06 15.83
N TYR A 333 20.63 6.17 15.51
CA TYR A 333 19.19 6.44 15.63
C TYR A 333 18.76 6.55 17.10
N LYS A 334 19.24 5.65 17.97
CA LYS A 334 18.99 5.73 19.43
C LYS A 334 19.55 7.00 20.07
N TYR A 335 20.72 7.45 19.63
CA TYR A 335 21.32 8.71 20.14
C TYR A 335 20.60 9.98 19.66
N LEU A 336 19.95 9.95 18.48
CA LEU A 336 19.17 11.07 17.95
C LEU A 336 17.76 11.16 18.55
N CYS A 337 17.21 10.05 19.05
CA CYS A 337 15.91 10.00 19.72
C CYS A 337 16.00 10.32 21.24
N CYS A 338 17.22 10.42 21.80
CA CYS A 338 17.44 10.78 23.19
C CYS A 338 17.88 12.26 23.40
N LYS A 339 17.84 13.06 22.35
CA LYS A 339 17.97 14.53 22.39
C LYS A 339 16.67 15.18 21.89
#